data_52c83e2132e9197ccda6b7e94ef1623f
#
_entry.id   52c83e2132e9197ccda6b7e94ef1623f
#
_cell.length_a   1.000
_cell.length_b   1.000
_cell.length_c   1.000
_cell.angle_alpha   90.00
_cell.angle_beta   90.00
_cell.angle_gamma   90.00
#
_symmetry.space_group_name_H-M   'P 1'
#
loop_
_entity.id
_entity.type
_entity.pdbx_description
1 polymer ?
#
loop_
_entity_poly.entity_id
_entity_poly.type
_entity_poly.pdbx_seq_one_letter_code
_entity_poly.pdbx_strand_id
1 'polypeptide(L)'
;MRPKVPNFYLSKIPVITVLLMIWHFIGGIEVKCQNFIPNGDFEEYDTCPNKLGQLKLGEPWFNATYPASEYFNTCSINDTASVPTNYFGIQQAQSGSGYCGMYVAQTGGPPYREFIEAKLTSPLVANAAYNLVWYASVADISSCFPASICVYLTSDSMINYTTTSFLTAATLIEQQFCNPENTIFNDTSAWVKINCCFIATGEERFIVIGNNYSDLFIGCSGDPGVFQAAYLYLDNISLIEMPTQTVHFDTAVCKGQPVQINLHKLIEEPGNSNPIFVWDDGYIGAERLLVHDKIYTITINNGCATDTAIIQLHYLEDCPEVFYMPNAFSPNHDGINDNFRITNENITILNFEIYNRYGKQIVSVYDYLTGWDGNVDGKPADIGVYIYHLWYRTNISETFHEKKGYVTLIR
;
A
#
# COMPACT_ATOMS: atom_id res chain seq x y z
N MET A 1 -15.87 19.50 -1.37
CA MET A 1 -16.26 18.25 -0.71
C MET A 1 -15.37 18.06 0.49
N ARG A 2 -15.90 17.90 1.70
CA ARG A 2 -15.07 17.73 2.91
C ARG A 2 -14.66 16.24 3.01
N PRO A 3 -13.40 15.90 3.38
CA PRO A 3 -12.99 14.52 3.56
C PRO A 3 -13.70 13.92 4.78
N LYS A 4 -14.21 12.69 4.63
CA LYS A 4 -14.79 11.89 5.73
C LYS A 4 -13.65 11.33 6.59
N VAL A 5 -13.70 11.62 7.87
CA VAL A 5 -12.84 10.99 8.90
C VAL A 5 -13.32 9.55 9.10
N PRO A 6 -12.45 8.54 9.07
CA PRO A 6 -12.85 7.16 9.31
C PRO A 6 -13.18 6.92 10.78
N ASN A 7 -14.31 6.25 11.04
CA ASN A 7 -14.72 5.77 12.35
C ASN A 7 -13.86 4.56 12.76
N PHE A 8 -13.14 4.70 13.86
CA PHE A 8 -12.39 3.60 14.48
C PHE A 8 -13.28 2.82 15.45
N TYR A 9 -13.50 1.54 15.15
CA TYR A 9 -14.05 0.57 16.14
C TYR A 9 -12.87 -0.11 16.84
N LEU A 10 -12.73 0.16 18.13
CA LEU A 10 -11.77 -0.52 19.01
C LEU A 10 -12.52 -1.45 19.97
N SER A 11 -12.14 -2.71 19.96
CA SER A 11 -12.60 -3.72 20.93
C SER A 11 -11.97 -3.46 22.30
N LYS A 12 -12.80 -3.26 23.29
CA LYS A 12 -12.66 -3.33 24.75
C LYS A 12 -11.26 -3.49 25.36
N ILE A 13 -10.41 -2.48 25.20
CA ILE A 13 -9.36 -2.07 26.13
C ILE A 13 -9.63 -0.58 26.36
N PRO A 14 -9.54 -0.03 27.58
CA PRO A 14 -9.83 1.38 27.80
C PRO A 14 -8.89 2.22 26.94
N VAL A 15 -9.48 2.90 25.98
CA VAL A 15 -8.78 3.71 24.99
C VAL A 15 -8.45 5.04 25.62
N ILE A 16 -7.20 5.25 25.97
CA ILE A 16 -6.66 6.59 26.09
C ILE A 16 -6.73 7.18 24.68
N THR A 17 -7.48 8.25 24.53
CA THR A 17 -7.53 9.02 23.29
C THR A 17 -6.14 9.62 23.08
N VAL A 18 -5.30 8.93 22.32
CA VAL A 18 -4.02 9.45 21.87
C VAL A 18 -4.37 10.57 20.88
N LEU A 19 -4.13 11.80 21.27
CA LEU A 19 -4.12 12.92 20.33
C LEU A 19 -2.88 12.72 19.42
N LEU A 20 -3.06 12.01 18.32
CA LEU A 20 -2.09 11.99 17.23
C LEU A 20 -2.12 13.38 16.59
N MET A 21 -1.20 14.26 16.99
CA MET A 21 -0.89 15.44 16.18
C MET A 21 -0.06 14.96 15.00
N ILE A 22 -0.74 14.63 13.90
CA ILE A 22 -0.11 14.42 12.60
C ILE A 22 0.31 15.80 12.10
N TRP A 23 1.55 16.16 12.34
CA TRP A 23 2.16 17.26 11.62
C TRP A 23 2.54 16.77 10.24
N HIS A 24 1.60 16.90 9.30
CA HIS A 24 1.94 16.86 7.89
C HIS A 24 2.78 18.10 7.57
N PHE A 25 4.09 17.96 7.55
CA PHE A 25 4.94 18.86 6.80
C PHE A 25 4.70 18.54 5.31
N ILE A 26 3.61 19.07 4.76
CA ILE A 26 3.40 19.12 3.32
C ILE A 26 4.26 20.30 2.82
N GLY A 27 5.54 20.07 2.68
CA GLY A 27 6.30 20.69 1.63
C GLY A 27 5.88 19.95 0.35
N GLY A 28 4.83 20.43 -0.30
CA GLY A 28 4.37 19.85 -1.56
C GLY A 28 5.41 20.11 -2.66
N ILE A 29 6.41 19.24 -2.73
CA ILE A 29 7.01 18.91 -3.99
C ILE A 29 6.02 17.93 -4.61
N GLU A 30 5.22 18.38 -5.58
CA GLU A 30 4.60 17.47 -6.53
C GLU A 30 5.76 16.70 -7.19
N VAL A 31 6.12 15.55 -6.64
CA VAL A 31 6.95 14.59 -7.33
C VAL A 31 6.08 14.09 -8.49
N LYS A 32 6.16 14.75 -9.63
CA LYS A 32 5.67 14.16 -10.86
C LYS A 32 6.45 12.87 -11.01
N CYS A 33 5.79 11.73 -10.78
CA CYS A 33 6.34 10.42 -11.11
C CYS A 33 6.63 10.42 -12.61
N GLN A 34 7.91 10.68 -12.97
CA GLN A 34 8.34 10.67 -14.36
C GLN A 34 8.36 9.23 -14.86
N ASN A 35 7.61 8.95 -15.93
CA ASN A 35 7.77 7.69 -16.63
C ASN A 35 9.08 7.74 -17.45
N PHE A 36 9.98 6.79 -17.19
CA PHE A 36 11.24 6.66 -17.92
C PHE A 36 11.07 6.03 -19.32
N ILE A 37 9.89 5.42 -19.57
CA ILE A 37 9.53 4.87 -20.87
C ILE A 37 8.86 5.98 -21.69
N PRO A 38 9.45 6.41 -22.81
CA PRO A 38 8.79 7.35 -23.70
C PRO A 38 7.68 6.65 -24.47
N ASN A 39 6.52 7.29 -24.64
CA ASN A 39 5.39 6.78 -25.40
C ASN A 39 5.05 5.30 -25.08
N GLY A 40 5.03 4.94 -23.79
CA GLY A 40 4.80 3.56 -23.38
C GLY A 40 3.34 3.11 -23.55
N ASP A 41 2.43 4.05 -23.76
CA ASP A 41 1.01 3.87 -24.06
C ASP A 41 0.71 3.95 -25.57
N PHE A 42 1.74 4.14 -26.42
CA PHE A 42 1.65 4.18 -27.88
C PHE A 42 0.68 5.23 -28.44
N GLU A 43 0.41 6.31 -27.70
CA GLU A 43 -0.52 7.38 -28.12
C GLU A 43 0.15 8.48 -28.97
N GLU A 44 1.48 8.58 -28.92
CA GLU A 44 2.25 9.52 -29.75
C GLU A 44 2.66 8.83 -31.03
N TYR A 45 2.26 9.41 -32.18
CA TYR A 45 2.56 8.86 -33.53
C TYR A 45 2.66 9.94 -34.59
N ASP A 46 3.48 9.67 -35.61
CA ASP A 46 3.68 10.59 -36.76
C ASP A 46 2.47 10.62 -37.68
N THR A 47 2.03 9.44 -38.12
CA THR A 47 0.90 9.26 -39.03
C THR A 47 0.16 7.97 -38.69
N CYS A 48 -1.11 7.89 -39.08
CA CYS A 48 -1.90 6.68 -38.88
C CYS A 48 -1.29 5.48 -39.62
N PRO A 49 -1.18 4.31 -38.98
CA PRO A 49 -0.67 3.11 -39.62
C PRO A 49 -1.64 2.65 -40.72
N ASN A 50 -1.08 2.12 -41.83
CA ASN A 50 -1.87 1.67 -42.96
C ASN A 50 -1.47 0.29 -43.50
N LYS A 51 -0.51 -0.37 -42.90
CA LYS A 51 -0.02 -1.73 -43.20
C LYS A 51 0.74 -2.31 -42.01
N LEU A 52 1.10 -3.59 -42.08
CA LEU A 52 1.94 -4.25 -41.07
C LEU A 52 3.40 -3.74 -41.10
N GLY A 53 4.15 -3.96 -40.05
CA GLY A 53 5.58 -3.65 -39.92
C GLY A 53 5.87 -2.15 -39.76
N GLN A 54 4.93 -1.40 -39.14
CA GLN A 54 5.04 0.05 -39.02
C GLN A 54 5.23 0.52 -37.55
N LEU A 55 5.87 -0.28 -36.69
CA LEU A 55 6.15 0.11 -35.31
C LEU A 55 6.77 1.50 -35.16
N LYS A 56 7.66 1.85 -36.10
CA LYS A 56 8.35 3.16 -36.12
C LYS A 56 7.44 4.38 -36.18
N LEU A 57 6.16 4.22 -36.53
CA LEU A 57 5.19 5.31 -36.50
C LEU A 57 4.82 5.71 -35.07
N GLY A 58 4.92 4.79 -34.12
CA GLY A 58 4.77 5.05 -32.69
C GLY A 58 6.10 5.44 -32.03
N GLU A 59 6.70 6.53 -32.51
CA GLU A 59 8.01 7.00 -31.98
C GLU A 59 8.00 7.16 -30.45
N PRO A 60 9.12 6.91 -29.77
CA PRO A 60 10.45 6.56 -30.32
C PRO A 60 10.74 5.05 -30.33
N TRP A 61 9.70 4.19 -30.47
CA TRP A 61 9.88 2.74 -30.54
C TRP A 61 10.44 2.30 -31.90
N PHE A 62 11.33 1.32 -31.87
CA PHE A 62 11.91 0.74 -33.07
C PHE A 62 12.16 -0.76 -32.92
N ASN A 63 12.40 -1.44 -34.02
CA ASN A 63 12.70 -2.87 -34.04
C ASN A 63 14.16 -3.10 -33.69
N ALA A 64 14.44 -3.86 -32.62
CA ALA A 64 15.79 -4.28 -32.27
C ALA A 64 16.29 -5.42 -33.17
N THR A 65 15.36 -6.17 -33.76
CA THR A 65 15.66 -7.29 -34.68
C THR A 65 14.92 -7.10 -36.01
N TYR A 66 15.30 -7.89 -37.03
CA TYR A 66 14.53 -8.05 -38.26
C TYR A 66 13.76 -9.36 -38.15
N PRO A 67 12.50 -9.38 -38.32
CA PRO A 67 11.56 -8.48 -38.97
C PRO A 67 10.92 -7.41 -38.08
N ALA A 68 9.95 -6.69 -38.64
CA ALA A 68 9.37 -5.49 -38.05
C ALA A 68 8.05 -5.77 -37.35
N SER A 69 7.97 -5.41 -36.10
CA SER A 69 6.73 -5.39 -35.26
C SER A 69 5.75 -4.33 -35.78
N GLU A 70 4.50 -4.45 -35.31
CA GLU A 70 3.38 -3.65 -35.79
C GLU A 70 3.02 -2.52 -34.78
N TYR A 71 2.50 -1.44 -35.37
CA TYR A 71 1.75 -0.41 -34.65
C TYR A 71 0.30 -0.43 -35.11
N PHE A 72 -0.63 -0.47 -34.13
CA PHE A 72 -2.08 -0.44 -34.35
C PHE A 72 -2.66 0.82 -33.71
N ASN A 73 -3.62 1.46 -34.40
CA ASN A 73 -4.28 2.64 -33.86
C ASN A 73 -5.67 2.81 -34.45
N THR A 74 -6.62 3.32 -33.65
CA THR A 74 -8.00 3.60 -34.08
C THR A 74 -8.09 4.58 -35.24
N CYS A 75 -7.08 5.41 -35.47
CA CYS A 75 -7.02 6.34 -36.57
C CYS A 75 -6.78 5.66 -37.95
N SER A 76 -6.38 4.38 -37.96
CA SER A 76 -6.20 3.63 -39.23
C SER A 76 -7.56 3.44 -39.92
N ILE A 77 -7.58 3.72 -41.21
CA ILE A 77 -8.74 3.46 -42.08
C ILE A 77 -8.71 2.06 -42.71
N ASN A 78 -7.70 1.27 -42.39
CA ASN A 78 -7.45 -0.06 -42.92
C ASN A 78 -7.51 -1.10 -41.77
N ASP A 79 -8.41 -2.07 -41.92
CA ASP A 79 -8.59 -3.16 -40.96
C ASP A 79 -7.34 -3.99 -40.71
N THR A 80 -6.27 -3.81 -41.52
CA THR A 80 -4.98 -4.49 -41.30
C THR A 80 -4.24 -3.96 -40.07
N ALA A 81 -4.34 -2.67 -39.79
CA ALA A 81 -3.60 -2.00 -38.71
C ALA A 81 -4.47 -1.15 -37.80
N SER A 82 -5.78 -1.40 -37.80
CA SER A 82 -6.76 -0.67 -37.00
C SER A 82 -6.91 -1.24 -35.58
N VAL A 83 -7.64 -0.52 -34.74
CA VAL A 83 -8.10 -0.92 -33.41
C VAL A 83 -9.61 -0.70 -33.37
N PRO A 84 -10.42 -1.64 -32.90
CA PRO A 84 -10.04 -2.92 -32.27
C PRO A 84 -9.74 -4.04 -33.28
N THR A 85 -10.15 -3.93 -34.52
CA THR A 85 -9.99 -5.00 -35.53
C THR A 85 -8.71 -4.79 -36.30
N ASN A 86 -7.87 -5.82 -36.37
CA ASN A 86 -6.63 -5.82 -37.14
C ASN A 86 -6.39 -7.20 -37.77
N TYR A 87 -5.27 -7.32 -38.50
CA TYR A 87 -4.91 -8.57 -39.17
C TYR A 87 -4.79 -9.79 -38.26
N PHE A 88 -4.46 -9.59 -36.98
CA PHE A 88 -4.17 -10.67 -36.02
C PHE A 88 -5.36 -10.98 -35.09
N GLY A 89 -6.44 -10.18 -35.13
CA GLY A 89 -7.62 -10.42 -34.33
C GLY A 89 -8.36 -9.15 -33.94
N ILE A 90 -9.15 -9.25 -32.86
CA ILE A 90 -9.94 -8.14 -32.32
C ILE A 90 -9.47 -7.87 -30.89
N GLN A 91 -8.83 -6.71 -30.68
CA GLN A 91 -8.37 -6.29 -29.36
C GLN A 91 -8.58 -4.78 -29.20
N GLN A 92 -9.28 -4.40 -28.12
CA GLN A 92 -9.34 -3.00 -27.68
C GLN A 92 -7.98 -2.60 -27.08
N ALA A 93 -7.57 -1.35 -27.26
CA ALA A 93 -6.40 -0.83 -26.56
C ALA A 93 -6.58 -0.98 -25.05
N GLN A 94 -5.50 -1.24 -24.32
CA GLN A 94 -5.52 -1.29 -22.85
C GLN A 94 -5.76 0.12 -22.28
N SER A 95 -5.15 1.11 -22.93
CA SER A 95 -5.42 2.52 -22.70
C SER A 95 -5.42 3.28 -24.02
N GLY A 96 -6.12 4.41 -24.09
CA GLY A 96 -6.12 5.27 -25.26
C GLY A 96 -6.63 4.62 -26.55
N SER A 97 -5.83 4.74 -27.63
CA SER A 97 -6.23 4.45 -29.00
C SER A 97 -5.25 3.56 -29.78
N GLY A 98 -4.05 3.35 -29.27
CA GLY A 98 -2.97 2.63 -29.94
C GLY A 98 -2.34 1.55 -29.08
N TYR A 99 -1.64 0.62 -29.72
CA TYR A 99 -0.79 -0.39 -29.09
C TYR A 99 0.17 -1.02 -30.08
N CYS A 100 1.18 -1.74 -29.58
CA CYS A 100 2.14 -2.49 -30.38
C CYS A 100 1.76 -3.96 -30.48
N GLY A 101 2.16 -4.62 -31.57
CA GLY A 101 2.05 -6.08 -31.72
C GLY A 101 3.33 -6.71 -32.25
N MET A 102 3.59 -7.97 -31.85
CA MET A 102 4.82 -8.65 -32.18
C MET A 102 4.70 -10.18 -32.12
N TYR A 103 5.44 -10.86 -32.97
CA TYR A 103 5.68 -12.30 -32.85
C TYR A 103 6.68 -12.60 -31.74
N VAL A 104 6.28 -13.41 -30.78
CA VAL A 104 7.15 -13.79 -29.64
C VAL A 104 7.66 -15.23 -29.73
N ALA A 105 7.06 -16.06 -30.60
CA ALA A 105 7.49 -17.42 -30.86
C ALA A 105 6.92 -17.98 -32.15
N GLN A 106 7.63 -18.95 -32.74
CA GLN A 106 7.19 -19.69 -33.92
C GLN A 106 7.76 -21.10 -33.90
N THR A 107 6.95 -22.10 -34.31
CA THR A 107 7.38 -23.47 -34.52
C THR A 107 7.10 -23.91 -35.94
N GLY A 108 7.69 -25.04 -36.40
CA GLY A 108 7.48 -25.56 -37.75
C GLY A 108 8.29 -24.84 -38.86
N GLY A 109 9.23 -23.98 -38.49
CA GLY A 109 10.12 -23.22 -39.38
C GLY A 109 11.38 -22.77 -38.65
N PRO A 110 12.22 -21.93 -39.34
CA PRO A 110 13.30 -21.24 -38.63
C PRO A 110 12.76 -20.42 -37.46
N PRO A 111 13.49 -20.32 -36.36
CA PRO A 111 13.06 -19.48 -35.24
C PRO A 111 12.77 -18.05 -35.70
N TYR A 112 11.59 -17.55 -35.37
CA TYR A 112 11.16 -16.21 -35.76
C TYR A 112 10.62 -15.50 -34.50
N ARG A 113 11.25 -14.39 -34.14
CA ARG A 113 10.92 -13.60 -32.99
C ARG A 113 11.22 -12.15 -33.27
N GLU A 114 10.37 -11.31 -32.73
CA GLU A 114 10.50 -9.86 -32.81
C GLU A 114 10.89 -9.30 -31.46
N PHE A 115 11.70 -8.24 -31.50
CA PHE A 115 12.06 -7.48 -30.32
C PHE A 115 11.88 -6.01 -30.63
N ILE A 116 11.18 -5.33 -29.75
CA ILE A 116 11.02 -3.88 -29.81
C ILE A 116 11.93 -3.21 -28.79
N GLU A 117 12.39 -2.02 -29.13
CA GLU A 117 13.32 -1.26 -28.30
C GLU A 117 12.94 0.20 -28.27
N ALA A 118 13.16 0.85 -27.10
CA ALA A 118 13.13 2.29 -26.97
C ALA A 118 14.28 2.76 -26.08
N LYS A 119 14.77 3.97 -26.32
CA LYS A 119 15.72 4.62 -25.44
C LYS A 119 14.97 5.23 -24.28
N LEU A 120 15.42 4.99 -23.04
CA LEU A 120 14.86 5.62 -21.85
C LEU A 120 14.99 7.15 -21.92
N THR A 121 14.04 7.88 -21.35
CA THR A 121 14.04 9.35 -21.31
C THR A 121 15.27 9.91 -20.61
N SER A 122 15.81 9.16 -19.64
CA SER A 122 17.11 9.37 -19.00
C SER A 122 17.66 8.03 -18.49
N PRO A 123 18.99 7.91 -18.27
CA PRO A 123 19.56 6.75 -17.59
C PRO A 123 18.98 6.59 -16.20
N LEU A 124 18.87 5.35 -15.73
CA LEU A 124 18.44 5.08 -14.35
C LEU A 124 19.54 5.47 -13.36
N VAL A 125 19.13 5.73 -12.12
CA VAL A 125 20.05 6.10 -11.03
C VAL A 125 20.51 4.84 -10.29
N ALA A 126 21.81 4.66 -10.16
CA ALA A 126 22.36 3.51 -9.44
C ALA A 126 21.84 3.42 -8.01
N ASN A 127 21.45 2.22 -7.57
CA ASN A 127 20.89 1.91 -6.26
C ASN A 127 19.50 2.53 -5.98
N ALA A 128 18.86 3.19 -6.95
CA ALA A 128 17.47 3.59 -6.84
C ALA A 128 16.54 2.43 -7.18
N ALA A 129 15.39 2.39 -6.53
CA ALA A 129 14.35 1.39 -6.79
C ALA A 129 13.42 1.89 -7.89
N TYR A 130 13.02 0.98 -8.77
CA TYR A 130 12.09 1.25 -9.87
C TYR A 130 10.97 0.23 -9.91
N ASN A 131 9.78 0.69 -10.30
CA ASN A 131 8.64 -0.15 -10.60
C ASN A 131 8.42 -0.17 -12.11
N LEU A 132 8.47 -1.37 -12.72
CA LEU A 132 8.24 -1.63 -14.12
C LEU A 132 6.90 -2.33 -14.29
N VAL A 133 6.03 -1.74 -15.10
CA VAL A 133 4.70 -2.31 -15.42
C VAL A 133 4.56 -2.38 -16.93
N TRP A 134 3.97 -3.44 -17.45
CA TRP A 134 3.51 -3.54 -18.83
C TRP A 134 2.27 -4.42 -18.92
N TYR A 135 1.54 -4.25 -19.99
CA TYR A 135 0.36 -5.06 -20.29
C TYR A 135 0.59 -5.86 -21.57
N ALA A 136 0.20 -7.12 -21.54
CA ALA A 136 0.27 -8.00 -22.69
C ALA A 136 -1.06 -8.72 -22.91
N SER A 137 -1.45 -8.89 -24.18
CA SER A 137 -2.62 -9.67 -24.58
C SER A 137 -2.26 -10.56 -25.75
N VAL A 138 -2.82 -11.78 -25.80
CA VAL A 138 -2.59 -12.71 -26.90
C VAL A 138 -3.57 -12.45 -28.03
N ALA A 139 -3.09 -12.42 -29.27
CA ALA A 139 -3.91 -12.23 -30.45
C ALA A 139 -4.72 -13.47 -30.83
N ASP A 140 -5.90 -13.28 -31.46
CA ASP A 140 -6.81 -14.36 -31.85
C ASP A 140 -6.18 -15.38 -32.81
N ILE A 141 -5.24 -14.93 -33.65
CA ILE A 141 -4.52 -15.78 -34.60
C ILE A 141 -3.51 -16.73 -33.93
N SER A 142 -3.19 -16.51 -32.66
CA SER A 142 -2.17 -17.30 -31.97
C SER A 142 -2.58 -18.75 -31.81
N SER A 143 -1.77 -19.65 -32.34
CA SER A 143 -1.92 -21.10 -32.17
C SER A 143 -1.05 -21.64 -31.03
N CYS A 144 -0.17 -20.80 -30.49
CA CYS A 144 0.65 -21.06 -29.33
C CYS A 144 0.41 -19.99 -28.25
N PHE A 145 0.50 -20.42 -26.98
CA PHE A 145 0.49 -19.49 -25.88
C PHE A 145 1.92 -19.32 -25.36
N PRO A 146 2.48 -18.12 -25.40
CA PRO A 146 3.86 -17.92 -24.96
C PRO A 146 3.94 -18.19 -23.45
N ALA A 147 4.92 -19.01 -23.06
CA ALA A 147 5.21 -19.22 -21.64
C ALA A 147 5.87 -17.98 -21.00
N SER A 148 6.53 -17.16 -21.83
CA SER A 148 7.27 -16.01 -21.31
C SER A 148 7.33 -14.85 -22.33
N ILE A 149 7.16 -13.65 -21.81
CA ILE A 149 7.55 -12.39 -22.44
C ILE A 149 8.42 -11.62 -21.45
N CYS A 150 9.56 -11.13 -21.90
CA CYS A 150 10.51 -10.48 -21.02
C CYS A 150 10.79 -9.03 -21.46
N VAL A 151 11.08 -8.22 -20.46
CA VAL A 151 11.67 -6.90 -20.60
C VAL A 151 13.15 -7.01 -20.23
N TYR A 152 14.01 -6.46 -21.04
CA TYR A 152 15.45 -6.36 -20.83
C TYR A 152 15.80 -4.87 -20.74
N LEU A 153 16.53 -4.49 -19.71
CA LEU A 153 17.13 -3.17 -19.60
C LEU A 153 18.60 -3.30 -19.98
N THR A 154 19.04 -2.49 -20.93
CA THR A 154 20.37 -2.62 -21.54
C THR A 154 21.17 -1.32 -21.44
N SER A 155 22.49 -1.45 -21.42
CA SER A 155 23.42 -0.33 -21.36
C SER A 155 23.64 0.34 -22.72
N ASP A 156 23.37 -0.38 -23.82
CA ASP A 156 23.47 0.14 -25.17
C ASP A 156 22.35 -0.43 -26.05
N SER A 157 22.15 0.18 -27.24
CA SER A 157 21.13 -0.25 -28.19
C SER A 157 21.45 -1.62 -28.80
N MET A 158 20.40 -2.40 -28.97
CA MET A 158 20.43 -3.72 -29.62
C MET A 158 20.17 -3.67 -31.16
N ILE A 159 19.93 -2.52 -31.71
CA ILE A 159 19.49 -2.29 -33.12
C ILE A 159 20.39 -2.93 -34.17
N ASN A 160 21.65 -3.19 -33.85
CA ASN A 160 22.61 -3.76 -34.81
C ASN A 160 22.60 -5.30 -34.83
N TYR A 161 21.78 -5.93 -34.02
CA TYR A 161 21.67 -7.38 -34.01
C TYR A 161 20.60 -7.84 -35.00
N THR A 162 21.09 -8.26 -36.19
CA THR A 162 20.23 -8.66 -37.34
C THR A 162 19.69 -10.09 -37.22
N THR A 163 19.73 -10.73 -36.05
CA THR A 163 19.28 -12.11 -35.89
C THR A 163 17.77 -12.17 -35.69
N THR A 164 17.14 -13.10 -36.36
CA THR A 164 15.70 -13.41 -36.22
C THR A 164 15.39 -14.34 -35.05
N SER A 165 16.40 -14.78 -34.28
CA SER A 165 16.20 -15.90 -33.37
C SER A 165 16.33 -15.55 -31.88
N PHE A 166 17.39 -14.89 -31.47
CA PHE A 166 17.63 -14.62 -30.05
C PHE A 166 18.52 -13.39 -29.87
N LEU A 167 18.38 -12.70 -28.76
CA LEU A 167 19.32 -11.68 -28.31
C LEU A 167 20.64 -12.36 -27.95
N THR A 168 21.68 -12.14 -28.75
CA THR A 168 22.97 -12.79 -28.52
C THR A 168 23.94 -11.95 -27.69
N ALA A 169 23.64 -10.65 -27.53
CA ALA A 169 24.47 -9.73 -26.77
C ALA A 169 24.14 -9.72 -25.27
N ALA A 170 24.23 -10.87 -24.64
CA ALA A 170 23.98 -11.01 -23.21
C ALA A 170 24.84 -10.06 -22.34
N THR A 171 25.96 -9.60 -22.86
CA THR A 171 26.88 -8.65 -22.18
C THR A 171 26.31 -7.22 -22.07
N LEU A 172 25.26 -6.87 -22.82
CA LEU A 172 24.60 -5.55 -22.75
C LEU A 172 23.37 -5.56 -21.85
N ILE A 173 22.92 -6.75 -21.39
CA ILE A 173 21.74 -6.87 -20.54
C ILE A 173 22.16 -6.63 -19.10
N GLU A 174 21.69 -5.52 -18.54
CA GLU A 174 21.90 -5.15 -17.16
C GLU A 174 20.86 -5.79 -16.24
N GLN A 175 19.60 -5.84 -16.70
CA GLN A 175 18.46 -6.40 -15.97
C GLN A 175 17.54 -7.16 -16.91
N GLN A 176 16.91 -8.23 -16.40
CA GLN A 176 15.90 -9.01 -17.12
C GLN A 176 14.71 -9.31 -16.23
N PHE A 177 13.52 -9.03 -16.73
CA PHE A 177 12.25 -9.26 -16.04
C PHE A 177 11.28 -9.95 -16.98
N CYS A 178 10.74 -11.08 -16.54
CA CYS A 178 9.76 -11.84 -17.31
C CYS A 178 8.45 -11.92 -16.53
N ASN A 179 7.34 -12.23 -17.20
CA ASN A 179 6.12 -12.58 -16.50
C ASN A 179 6.36 -13.76 -15.56
N PRO A 180 5.61 -13.86 -14.44
CA PRO A 180 5.66 -15.02 -13.55
C PRO A 180 5.44 -16.35 -14.29
N GLU A 181 6.13 -17.41 -13.90
CA GLU A 181 6.09 -18.74 -14.56
C GLU A 181 4.68 -19.32 -14.73
N ASN A 182 3.73 -18.93 -13.87
CA ASN A 182 2.34 -19.37 -13.93
C ASN A 182 1.40 -18.43 -14.70
N THR A 183 1.94 -17.41 -15.38
CA THR A 183 1.13 -16.51 -16.19
C THR A 183 0.68 -17.23 -17.45
N ILE A 184 -0.63 -17.33 -17.65
CA ILE A 184 -1.22 -17.98 -18.81
C ILE A 184 -1.81 -16.90 -19.72
N PHE A 185 -1.28 -16.78 -20.93
CA PHE A 185 -1.79 -15.90 -21.98
C PHE A 185 -2.73 -16.70 -22.89
N ASN A 186 -3.94 -17.01 -22.42
CA ASN A 186 -4.91 -17.83 -23.16
C ASN A 186 -6.27 -17.15 -23.37
N ASP A 187 -6.45 -15.95 -22.91
CA ASP A 187 -7.63 -15.13 -23.13
C ASP A 187 -7.30 -14.01 -24.11
N THR A 188 -7.83 -14.10 -25.32
CA THR A 188 -7.59 -13.14 -26.39
C THR A 188 -8.32 -11.80 -26.21
N SER A 189 -9.20 -11.71 -25.22
CA SER A 189 -9.93 -10.48 -24.88
C SER A 189 -9.35 -9.71 -23.68
N ALA A 190 -8.50 -10.37 -22.88
CA ALA A 190 -7.97 -9.81 -21.65
C ALA A 190 -6.54 -9.27 -21.79
N TRP A 191 -6.30 -8.15 -21.13
CA TRP A 191 -4.94 -7.64 -20.90
C TRP A 191 -4.41 -8.16 -19.58
N VAL A 192 -3.29 -8.85 -19.62
CA VAL A 192 -2.56 -9.33 -18.45
C VAL A 192 -1.59 -8.26 -18.01
N LYS A 193 -1.76 -7.75 -16.80
CA LYS A 193 -0.82 -6.82 -16.17
C LYS A 193 0.36 -7.59 -15.61
N ILE A 194 1.58 -7.25 -16.02
CA ILE A 194 2.82 -7.72 -15.42
C ILE A 194 3.45 -6.54 -14.67
N ASN A 195 3.85 -6.79 -13.45
CA ASN A 195 4.45 -5.80 -12.56
C ASN A 195 5.67 -6.42 -11.89
N CYS A 196 6.78 -5.73 -11.94
CA CYS A 196 7.99 -6.09 -11.20
C CYS A 196 8.70 -4.84 -10.74
N CYS A 197 9.50 -5.00 -9.71
CA CYS A 197 10.32 -3.92 -9.23
C CYS A 197 11.77 -4.39 -9.03
N PHE A 198 12.71 -3.47 -9.09
CA PHE A 198 14.13 -3.77 -9.02
C PHE A 198 14.96 -2.59 -8.53
N ILE A 199 16.20 -2.86 -8.19
CA ILE A 199 17.21 -1.84 -7.89
C ILE A 199 18.08 -1.68 -9.12
N ALA A 200 18.19 -0.46 -9.66
CA ALA A 200 18.97 -0.18 -10.84
C ALA A 200 20.48 -0.25 -10.58
N THR A 201 21.22 -0.66 -11.59
CA THR A 201 22.70 -0.64 -11.58
C THR A 201 23.26 0.76 -11.90
N GLY A 202 22.46 1.57 -12.63
CA GLY A 202 22.84 2.89 -13.13
C GLY A 202 23.39 2.87 -14.56
N GLU A 203 23.46 1.69 -15.16
CA GLU A 203 23.94 1.54 -16.54
C GLU A 203 22.79 1.41 -17.56
N GLU A 204 21.56 1.25 -17.10
CA GLU A 204 20.37 1.08 -17.95
C GLU A 204 20.09 2.34 -18.76
N ARG A 205 20.02 2.18 -20.08
CA ARG A 205 19.83 3.27 -21.07
C ARG A 205 18.68 2.98 -22.03
N PHE A 206 18.39 1.68 -22.27
CA PHE A 206 17.38 1.22 -23.23
C PHE A 206 16.50 0.17 -22.59
N ILE A 207 15.28 0.08 -23.10
CA ILE A 207 14.36 -1.03 -22.84
C ILE A 207 14.20 -1.84 -24.11
N VAL A 208 14.32 -3.16 -24.00
CA VAL A 208 14.05 -4.12 -25.06
C VAL A 208 12.98 -5.09 -24.61
N ILE A 209 11.98 -5.38 -25.42
CA ILE A 209 10.89 -6.30 -25.06
C ILE A 209 10.80 -7.41 -26.10
N GLY A 210 10.69 -8.65 -25.65
CA GLY A 210 10.58 -9.83 -26.50
C GLY A 210 10.75 -11.13 -25.73
N ASN A 211 10.77 -12.25 -26.46
CA ASN A 211 10.97 -13.56 -25.87
C ASN A 211 12.32 -14.15 -26.27
N ASN A 212 13.26 -14.25 -25.35
CA ASN A 212 14.59 -14.83 -25.56
C ASN A 212 14.72 -16.29 -25.08
N TYR A 213 13.61 -16.93 -24.71
CA TYR A 213 13.61 -18.34 -24.33
C TYR A 213 13.50 -19.25 -25.56
N SER A 214 13.95 -20.51 -25.42
CA SER A 214 13.79 -21.53 -26.47
C SER A 214 12.32 -21.92 -26.67
N ASP A 215 11.98 -22.36 -27.90
CA ASP A 215 10.62 -22.78 -28.25
C ASP A 215 10.09 -23.99 -27.45
N LEU A 216 10.95 -24.68 -26.69
CA LEU A 216 10.58 -25.79 -25.80
C LEU A 216 9.65 -25.40 -24.65
N PHE A 217 9.55 -24.11 -24.35
CA PHE A 217 8.71 -23.59 -23.25
C PHE A 217 7.36 -23.03 -23.73
N ILE A 218 7.00 -23.26 -25.00
CA ILE A 218 5.78 -22.71 -25.58
C ILE A 218 4.74 -23.83 -25.67
N GLY A 219 3.63 -23.67 -24.93
CA GLY A 219 2.47 -24.53 -25.05
C GLY A 219 1.76 -24.26 -26.38
N CYS A 220 1.99 -25.06 -27.40
CA CYS A 220 1.28 -25.02 -28.65
C CYS A 220 0.19 -26.10 -28.71
N SER A 221 -1.00 -25.72 -29.16
CA SER A 221 -2.10 -26.66 -29.46
C SER A 221 -2.10 -26.93 -30.94
N GLY A 222 -1.77 -28.16 -31.36
CA GLY A 222 -1.80 -28.58 -32.75
C GLY A 222 -0.80 -29.68 -33.10
N ASP A 223 -0.88 -30.22 -34.34
CA ASP A 223 0.01 -31.27 -34.78
C ASP A 223 1.47 -30.80 -34.92
N PRO A 224 2.44 -31.60 -34.43
CA PRO A 224 3.86 -31.30 -34.63
C PRO A 224 4.20 -31.23 -36.12
N GLY A 225 4.78 -30.13 -36.58
CA GLY A 225 5.18 -29.92 -37.99
C GLY A 225 4.27 -28.98 -38.76
N VAL A 226 3.17 -28.51 -38.23
CA VAL A 226 2.38 -27.41 -38.74
C VAL A 226 2.95 -26.09 -38.19
N PHE A 227 2.96 -25.09 -39.06
CA PHE A 227 3.36 -23.71 -38.66
C PHE A 227 2.44 -23.25 -37.51
N GLN A 228 3.05 -22.90 -36.41
CA GLN A 228 2.35 -22.36 -35.23
C GLN A 228 3.12 -21.13 -34.73
N ALA A 229 2.40 -20.12 -34.31
CA ALA A 229 2.98 -18.88 -33.81
C ALA A 229 2.23 -18.34 -32.58
N ALA A 230 2.96 -17.65 -31.73
CA ALA A 230 2.43 -16.81 -30.67
C ALA A 230 2.66 -15.35 -31.03
N TYR A 231 1.56 -14.60 -31.08
CA TYR A 231 1.55 -13.16 -31.31
C TYR A 231 0.96 -12.44 -30.10
N LEU A 232 1.67 -11.45 -29.58
CA LEU A 232 1.24 -10.64 -28.45
C LEU A 232 1.04 -9.19 -28.86
N TYR A 233 0.04 -8.58 -28.24
CA TYR A 233 -0.10 -7.14 -28.16
C TYR A 233 0.52 -6.63 -26.86
N LEU A 234 1.13 -5.45 -26.91
CA LEU A 234 1.74 -4.76 -25.77
C LEU A 234 1.22 -3.34 -25.68
N ASP A 235 0.90 -2.89 -24.47
CA ASP A 235 0.41 -1.55 -24.22
C ASP A 235 0.75 -1.09 -22.81
N ASN A 236 0.67 0.21 -22.57
CA ASN A 236 0.78 0.87 -21.26
C ASN A 236 2.01 0.43 -20.46
N ILE A 237 3.18 0.58 -21.08
CA ILE A 237 4.48 0.26 -20.49
C ILE A 237 4.96 1.44 -19.68
N SER A 238 5.27 1.22 -18.42
CA SER A 238 5.73 2.28 -17.53
C SER A 238 6.90 1.82 -16.65
N LEU A 239 7.85 2.70 -16.46
CA LEU A 239 9.00 2.55 -15.59
C LEU A 239 9.11 3.81 -14.73
N ILE A 240 8.87 3.67 -13.43
CA ILE A 240 8.76 4.80 -12.51
C ILE A 240 9.72 4.57 -11.35
N GLU A 241 10.48 5.60 -10.98
CA GLU A 241 11.31 5.57 -9.79
C GLU A 241 10.42 5.51 -8.54
N MET A 242 10.79 4.65 -7.61
CA MET A 242 10.17 4.51 -6.30
C MET A 242 11.04 5.24 -5.27
N PRO A 243 10.74 6.51 -4.95
CA PRO A 243 11.53 7.23 -3.98
C PRO A 243 11.39 6.58 -2.60
N THR A 244 12.52 6.42 -1.90
CA THR A 244 12.49 6.01 -0.49
C THR A 244 11.88 7.11 0.36
N GLN A 245 10.97 6.75 1.24
CA GLN A 245 10.29 7.68 2.12
C GLN A 245 10.71 7.48 3.57
N THR A 246 10.76 8.58 4.32
CA THR A 246 10.88 8.55 5.78
C THR A 246 9.64 9.20 6.36
N VAL A 247 8.85 8.45 7.12
CA VAL A 247 7.68 8.95 7.82
C VAL A 247 7.96 9.08 9.30
N HIS A 248 7.54 10.19 9.89
CA HIS A 248 7.73 10.50 11.29
C HIS A 248 6.41 10.52 12.03
N PHE A 249 6.35 9.84 13.15
CA PHE A 249 5.22 9.82 14.07
C PHE A 249 5.69 10.25 15.45
N ASP A 250 5.05 11.29 15.99
CA ASP A 250 5.22 11.73 17.36
C ASP A 250 4.00 11.35 18.18
N THR A 251 4.22 10.71 19.33
CA THR A 251 3.13 10.38 20.24
C THR A 251 3.58 10.57 21.69
N ALA A 252 2.67 11.08 22.50
CA ALA A 252 2.92 11.30 23.91
C ALA A 252 1.87 10.54 24.75
N VAL A 253 2.33 9.81 25.75
CA VAL A 253 1.48 9.01 26.64
C VAL A 253 1.90 9.16 28.09
N CYS A 254 1.04 8.79 28.98
CA CYS A 254 1.35 8.77 30.41
C CYS A 254 2.42 7.74 30.74
N LYS A 255 3.34 8.08 31.62
CA LYS A 255 4.41 7.20 32.08
C LYS A 255 3.83 5.87 32.59
N GLY A 256 4.35 4.77 32.04
CA GLY A 256 3.88 3.41 32.38
C GLY A 256 2.67 2.93 31.58
N GLN A 257 2.12 3.77 30.70
CA GLN A 257 1.07 3.34 29.77
C GLN A 257 1.71 2.81 28.47
N PRO A 258 1.38 1.59 28.06
CA PRO A 258 1.86 1.04 26.80
C PRO A 258 1.05 1.61 25.62
N VAL A 259 1.69 1.76 24.45
CA VAL A 259 1.06 2.17 23.20
C VAL A 259 1.06 1.01 22.22
N GLN A 260 -0.10 0.59 21.79
CA GLN A 260 -0.23 -0.39 20.70
C GLN A 260 -0.08 0.32 19.36
N ILE A 261 0.97 -0.02 18.63
CA ILE A 261 1.19 0.44 17.25
C ILE A 261 0.78 -0.66 16.29
N ASN A 262 0.14 -0.25 15.18
CA ASN A 262 -0.11 -1.08 14.02
C ASN A 262 0.33 -0.30 12.76
N LEU A 263 1.44 -0.69 12.17
CA LEU A 263 2.08 0.01 11.06
C LEU A 263 1.24 -0.04 9.78
N HIS A 264 0.50 -1.12 9.52
CA HIS A 264 -0.42 -1.18 8.37
C HIS A 264 -1.54 -0.12 8.41
N LYS A 265 -1.85 0.40 9.60
CA LYS A 265 -2.85 1.47 9.78
C LYS A 265 -2.25 2.87 9.72
N LEU A 266 -0.96 2.99 9.97
CA LEU A 266 -0.25 4.28 10.02
C LEU A 266 0.35 4.67 8.66
N ILE A 267 0.64 3.69 7.83
CA ILE A 267 1.33 3.87 6.55
C ILE A 267 0.37 3.47 5.45
N GLU A 268 0.08 4.40 4.54
CA GLU A 268 -0.67 4.10 3.32
C GLU A 268 0.21 3.29 2.38
N GLU A 269 -0.14 2.02 2.18
CA GLU A 269 0.61 1.11 1.31
C GLU A 269 0.17 1.27 -0.14
N PRO A 270 1.08 1.52 -1.09
CA PRO A 270 0.74 1.52 -2.50
C PRO A 270 0.53 0.08 -3.00
N GLY A 271 -0.72 -0.29 -3.24
CA GLY A 271 -1.06 -1.52 -3.95
C GLY A 271 -1.04 -2.79 -3.07
N ASN A 272 -0.90 -3.95 -3.73
CA ASN A 272 -0.93 -5.30 -3.13
C ASN A 272 0.42 -5.73 -2.50
N SER A 273 1.22 -4.82 -1.99
CA SER A 273 2.46 -5.15 -1.30
C SER A 273 2.18 -5.73 0.09
N ASN A 274 2.92 -6.75 0.46
CA ASN A 274 2.91 -7.30 1.81
C ASN A 274 4.25 -6.95 2.48
N PRO A 275 4.41 -5.70 3.00
CA PRO A 275 5.68 -5.20 3.47
C PRO A 275 6.17 -5.95 4.70
N ILE A 276 7.48 -6.08 4.80
CA ILE A 276 8.15 -6.61 5.99
C ILE A 276 8.63 -5.43 6.82
N PHE A 277 8.20 -5.38 8.09
CA PHE A 277 8.60 -4.36 9.04
C PHE A 277 9.68 -4.90 9.98
N VAL A 278 10.84 -4.27 9.97
CA VAL A 278 11.98 -4.63 10.82
C VAL A 278 12.30 -3.46 11.75
N TRP A 279 12.18 -3.67 13.05
CA TRP A 279 12.43 -2.67 14.08
C TRP A 279 13.92 -2.58 14.43
N ASP A 280 14.34 -1.47 15.02
CA ASP A 280 15.72 -1.16 15.40
C ASP A 280 16.38 -2.20 16.34
N ASP A 281 15.59 -2.99 17.04
CA ASP A 281 16.04 -4.07 17.92
C ASP A 281 15.94 -5.48 17.29
N GLY A 282 15.63 -5.55 15.99
CA GLY A 282 15.51 -6.78 15.22
C GLY A 282 14.15 -7.47 15.31
N TYR A 283 13.17 -6.90 16.02
CA TYR A 283 11.80 -7.43 15.98
C TYR A 283 11.22 -7.27 14.58
N ILE A 284 10.55 -8.33 14.08
CA ILE A 284 9.88 -8.34 12.77
C ILE A 284 8.37 -8.43 12.99
N GLY A 285 7.63 -7.45 12.50
CA GLY A 285 6.17 -7.43 12.58
C GLY A 285 5.59 -6.02 12.50
N ALA A 286 4.36 -5.93 12.01
CA ALA A 286 3.63 -4.67 11.85
C ALA A 286 3.02 -4.16 13.16
N GLU A 287 2.76 -5.06 14.11
CA GLU A 287 2.10 -4.72 15.38
C GLU A 287 3.08 -4.85 16.54
N ARG A 288 3.12 -3.83 17.39
CA ARG A 288 3.99 -3.84 18.55
C ARG A 288 3.45 -2.97 19.68
N LEU A 289 3.70 -3.42 20.93
CA LEU A 289 3.44 -2.66 22.14
C LEU A 289 4.71 -1.87 22.51
N LEU A 290 4.63 -0.54 22.49
CA LEU A 290 5.72 0.35 22.89
C LEU A 290 5.58 0.69 24.37
N VAL A 291 6.67 0.52 25.13
CA VAL A 291 6.70 0.67 26.61
C VAL A 291 7.83 1.55 27.11
N HIS A 292 8.60 2.17 26.23
CA HIS A 292 9.76 2.99 26.60
C HIS A 292 9.72 4.35 25.89
N ASP A 293 10.04 5.40 26.62
CA ASP A 293 10.30 6.74 26.10
C ASP A 293 11.60 6.70 25.29
N LYS A 294 11.47 6.53 23.98
CA LYS A 294 12.58 6.53 23.03
C LYS A 294 12.10 6.73 21.60
N ILE A 295 13.06 6.92 20.72
CA ILE A 295 12.84 6.86 19.28
C ILE A 295 12.94 5.38 18.85
N TYR A 296 11.94 4.93 18.10
CA TYR A 296 11.94 3.65 17.42
C TYR A 296 12.10 3.88 15.93
N THR A 297 13.06 3.19 15.32
CA THR A 297 13.26 3.22 13.88
C THR A 297 12.83 1.89 13.28
N ILE A 298 12.01 1.96 12.24
CA ILE A 298 11.46 0.79 11.57
C ILE A 298 11.84 0.86 10.10
N THR A 299 12.50 -0.16 9.62
CA THR A 299 12.78 -0.38 8.20
C THR A 299 11.59 -1.12 7.59
N ILE A 300 11.04 -0.57 6.52
CA ILE A 300 9.87 -1.11 5.81
C ILE A 300 10.34 -1.59 4.46
N ASN A 301 10.37 -2.91 4.27
CA ASN A 301 10.76 -3.51 3.01
C ASN A 301 9.51 -3.99 2.27
N ASN A 302 9.17 -3.34 1.16
CA ASN A 302 8.03 -3.65 0.30
C ASN A 302 8.39 -4.52 -0.91
N GLY A 303 9.56 -5.19 -0.85
CA GLY A 303 10.08 -6.08 -1.89
C GLY A 303 11.11 -5.41 -2.81
N CYS A 304 11.05 -4.10 -3.00
CA CYS A 304 11.96 -3.37 -3.86
C CYS A 304 12.53 -2.11 -3.22
N ALA A 305 11.68 -1.24 -2.71
CA ALA A 305 12.12 -0.08 -1.98
C ALA A 305 12.18 -0.38 -0.48
N THR A 306 13.04 0.36 0.20
CA THR A 306 13.16 0.31 1.65
C THR A 306 12.80 1.67 2.19
N ASP A 307 11.63 1.78 2.83
CA ASP A 307 11.18 2.97 3.52
C ASP A 307 11.57 2.93 5.00
N THR A 308 11.48 4.07 5.66
CA THR A 308 11.77 4.19 7.09
C THR A 308 10.59 4.83 7.81
N ALA A 309 10.15 4.23 8.90
CA ALA A 309 9.27 4.88 9.85
C ALA A 309 10.04 5.19 11.14
N ILE A 310 9.88 6.40 11.63
CA ILE A 310 10.45 6.87 12.90
C ILE A 310 9.30 7.19 13.83
N ILE A 311 9.20 6.47 14.95
CA ILE A 311 8.18 6.70 15.97
C ILE A 311 8.89 7.25 17.21
N GLN A 312 8.58 8.49 17.57
CA GLN A 312 9.04 9.10 18.79
C GLN A 312 7.95 8.99 19.85
N LEU A 313 8.22 8.20 20.89
CA LEU A 313 7.33 8.06 22.04
C LEU A 313 7.85 8.92 23.18
N HIS A 314 7.03 9.83 23.67
CA HIS A 314 7.31 10.65 24.84
C HIS A 314 6.43 10.28 26.01
N TYR A 315 7.01 10.23 27.20
CA TYR A 315 6.22 10.16 28.41
C TYR A 315 5.88 11.55 28.94
N LEU A 316 4.59 11.78 29.14
CA LEU A 316 4.11 12.96 29.84
C LEU A 316 4.38 12.78 31.34
N GLU A 317 5.01 13.77 31.95
CA GLU A 317 5.23 13.79 33.38
C GLU A 317 3.94 14.10 34.14
N ASP A 318 3.13 15.00 33.57
CA ASP A 318 1.82 15.38 34.09
C ASP A 318 0.73 14.86 33.15
N CYS A 319 0.13 13.75 33.52
CA CYS A 319 -1.05 13.27 32.79
C CYS A 319 -2.32 13.87 33.37
N PRO A 320 -3.24 14.31 32.47
CA PRO A 320 -4.53 14.76 32.93
C PRO A 320 -5.23 13.63 33.66
N GLU A 321 -5.75 13.96 34.86
CA GLU A 321 -6.61 13.07 35.62
C GLU A 321 -7.92 12.89 34.86
N VAL A 322 -8.20 11.67 34.40
CA VAL A 322 -9.48 11.38 33.78
C VAL A 322 -10.30 10.54 34.72
N PHE A 323 -11.18 11.19 35.45
CA PHE A 323 -12.21 10.48 36.16
C PHE A 323 -13.56 11.21 36.06
N TYR A 324 -14.61 10.43 36.00
CA TYR A 324 -15.96 10.92 35.92
C TYR A 324 -16.69 10.61 37.25
N MET A 325 -17.29 11.67 37.79
CA MET A 325 -18.16 11.60 38.96
C MET A 325 -19.57 12.00 38.54
N PRO A 326 -20.58 11.09 38.60
CA PRO A 326 -21.96 11.44 38.32
C PRO A 326 -22.43 12.54 39.26
N ASN A 327 -23.26 13.46 38.79
CA ASN A 327 -23.89 14.47 39.62
C ASN A 327 -25.27 14.03 40.17
N ALA A 328 -25.78 12.89 39.68
CA ALA A 328 -27.00 12.26 40.19
C ALA A 328 -26.97 10.74 39.94
N PHE A 329 -27.69 9.99 40.74
CA PHE A 329 -27.91 8.55 40.55
C PHE A 329 -29.30 8.15 41.10
N SER A 330 -29.84 7.02 40.60
CA SER A 330 -31.16 6.53 40.92
C SER A 330 -31.13 5.02 41.19
N PRO A 331 -31.05 4.59 42.45
CA PRO A 331 -31.00 3.18 42.81
C PRO A 331 -32.39 2.53 42.73
N ASN A 332 -32.91 2.32 41.53
CA ASN A 332 -34.22 1.73 41.22
C ASN A 332 -34.11 0.29 40.68
N HIS A 333 -32.86 -0.23 40.54
CA HIS A 333 -32.54 -1.59 40.07
C HIS A 333 -32.89 -1.83 38.61
N ASP A 334 -32.85 -0.79 37.76
CA ASP A 334 -33.03 -0.92 36.33
C ASP A 334 -31.71 -1.18 35.55
N GLY A 335 -30.59 -1.20 36.28
CA GLY A 335 -29.24 -1.39 35.72
C GLY A 335 -28.58 -0.10 35.24
N ILE A 336 -29.25 1.05 35.34
CA ILE A 336 -28.76 2.35 34.86
C ILE A 336 -28.61 3.31 36.03
N ASN A 337 -27.39 3.72 36.33
CA ASN A 337 -27.07 4.67 37.40
C ASN A 337 -27.60 4.26 38.78
N ASP A 338 -27.69 2.97 39.05
CA ASP A 338 -28.13 2.43 40.34
C ASP A 338 -27.16 2.75 41.48
N ASN A 339 -25.89 2.95 41.15
CA ASN A 339 -24.86 3.21 42.13
C ASN A 339 -24.09 4.52 41.80
N PHE A 340 -23.80 5.29 42.82
CA PHE A 340 -22.89 6.42 42.76
C PHE A 340 -21.44 5.89 42.80
N ARG A 341 -20.85 5.73 41.64
CA ARG A 341 -19.48 5.19 41.44
C ARG A 341 -18.58 6.12 40.65
N ILE A 342 -17.30 5.98 40.87
CA ILE A 342 -16.27 6.69 40.15
C ILE A 342 -15.88 5.84 38.95
N THR A 343 -15.91 6.43 37.75
CA THR A 343 -15.23 5.85 36.61
C THR A 343 -13.90 6.57 36.47
N ASN A 344 -12.81 5.85 36.57
CA ASN A 344 -11.47 6.43 36.60
C ASN A 344 -10.50 5.74 35.70
N GLU A 345 -9.58 6.55 35.17
CA GLU A 345 -8.37 6.12 34.51
C GLU A 345 -7.21 6.91 35.14
N ASN A 346 -6.08 6.25 35.35
CA ASN A 346 -4.83 6.88 35.84
C ASN A 346 -4.86 7.42 37.29
N ILE A 347 -5.83 7.03 38.12
CA ILE A 347 -5.83 7.38 39.53
C ILE A 347 -5.95 6.14 40.43
N THR A 348 -5.36 6.21 41.62
CA THR A 348 -5.57 5.27 42.72
C THR A 348 -6.38 5.96 43.79
N ILE A 349 -7.57 5.43 44.06
CA ILE A 349 -8.44 5.96 45.11
C ILE A 349 -7.91 5.50 46.48
N LEU A 350 -7.74 6.44 47.37
CA LEU A 350 -7.24 6.20 48.73
C LEU A 350 -8.37 6.20 49.75
N ASN A 351 -9.33 7.10 49.60
CA ASN A 351 -10.50 7.18 50.44
C ASN A 351 -11.66 7.83 49.68
N PHE A 352 -12.87 7.34 49.88
CA PHE A 352 -14.07 7.91 49.26
C PHE A 352 -15.22 7.89 50.31
N GLU A 353 -15.64 9.09 50.71
CA GLU A 353 -16.62 9.27 51.78
C GLU A 353 -17.82 10.06 51.28
N ILE A 354 -19.00 9.71 51.83
CA ILE A 354 -20.27 10.40 51.55
C ILE A 354 -20.79 11.00 52.85
N TYR A 355 -21.25 12.24 52.77
CA TYR A 355 -21.78 13.03 53.87
C TYR A 355 -23.19 13.48 53.56
N ASN A 356 -24.02 13.57 54.58
CA ASN A 356 -25.33 14.18 54.47
C ASN A 356 -25.23 15.73 54.46
N ARG A 357 -26.34 16.42 54.19
CA ARG A 357 -26.42 17.89 54.15
C ARG A 357 -26.05 18.60 55.47
N TYR A 358 -25.96 17.87 56.57
CA TYR A 358 -25.55 18.39 57.86
C TYR A 358 -24.07 18.17 58.14
N GLY A 359 -23.31 17.67 57.19
CA GLY A 359 -21.88 17.38 57.35
C GLY A 359 -21.57 16.12 58.15
N LYS A 360 -22.54 15.28 58.41
CA LYS A 360 -22.31 13.97 59.08
C LYS A 360 -21.93 12.96 58.01
N GLN A 361 -20.80 12.28 58.17
CA GLN A 361 -20.39 11.15 57.33
C GLN A 361 -21.40 10.01 57.52
N ILE A 362 -21.89 9.48 56.40
CA ILE A 362 -22.90 8.44 56.37
C ILE A 362 -22.41 7.14 55.74
N VAL A 363 -21.45 7.23 54.81
CA VAL A 363 -20.90 6.08 54.12
C VAL A 363 -19.40 6.29 53.88
N SER A 364 -18.62 5.21 54.07
CA SER A 364 -17.27 5.07 53.49
C SER A 364 -17.37 4.03 52.38
N VAL A 365 -16.99 4.42 51.18
CA VAL A 365 -17.02 3.52 50.00
C VAL A 365 -15.69 2.81 49.89
N TYR A 366 -15.64 1.56 50.32
CA TYR A 366 -14.42 0.74 50.24
C TYR A 366 -14.22 0.07 48.90
N ASP A 367 -15.32 -0.24 48.18
CA ASP A 367 -15.29 -0.72 46.83
C ASP A 367 -15.80 0.38 45.88
N TYR A 368 -14.89 1.16 45.34
CA TYR A 368 -15.21 2.27 44.43
C TYR A 368 -15.70 1.81 43.04
N LEU A 369 -15.49 0.54 42.68
CA LEU A 369 -16.00 -0.03 41.43
C LEU A 369 -17.51 -0.27 41.53
N THR A 370 -17.96 -0.75 42.69
CA THR A 370 -19.37 -0.90 42.98
C THR A 370 -20.01 0.43 43.36
N GLY A 371 -19.31 1.26 44.14
CA GLY A 371 -19.77 2.57 44.58
C GLY A 371 -20.79 2.52 45.70
N TRP A 372 -21.54 3.63 45.92
CA TRP A 372 -22.61 3.74 46.91
C TRP A 372 -23.96 3.42 46.26
N ASP A 373 -24.70 2.47 46.85
CA ASP A 373 -26.00 1.97 46.40
C ASP A 373 -27.19 2.80 46.89
N GLY A 374 -26.97 3.94 47.51
CA GLY A 374 -28.01 4.80 48.08
C GLY A 374 -28.58 4.31 49.39
N ASN A 375 -27.94 3.34 50.08
CA ASN A 375 -28.33 2.87 51.41
C ASN A 375 -27.37 3.38 52.48
N VAL A 376 -27.88 3.56 53.71
CA VAL A 376 -27.14 3.88 54.93
C VAL A 376 -27.58 2.89 56.01
N ASP A 377 -26.63 2.15 56.56
CA ASP A 377 -26.90 1.09 57.58
C ASP A 377 -27.98 0.09 57.11
N GLY A 378 -27.96 -0.27 55.82
CA GLY A 378 -28.88 -1.21 55.19
C GLY A 378 -30.30 -0.67 54.96
N LYS A 379 -30.52 0.62 55.12
CA LYS A 379 -31.82 1.27 54.86
C LYS A 379 -31.66 2.32 53.76
N PRO A 380 -32.68 2.49 52.89
CA PRO A 380 -32.65 3.53 51.88
C PRO A 380 -32.43 4.92 52.50
N ALA A 381 -31.44 5.65 51.99
CA ALA A 381 -31.20 7.04 52.35
C ALA A 381 -32.28 7.95 51.74
N ASP A 382 -32.52 9.10 52.34
CA ASP A 382 -33.51 10.08 51.86
C ASP A 382 -33.11 10.63 50.48
N ILE A 383 -34.11 10.91 49.65
CA ILE A 383 -33.89 11.63 48.40
C ILE A 383 -33.32 13.00 48.70
N GLY A 384 -32.28 13.41 48.00
CA GLY A 384 -31.67 14.72 48.19
C GLY A 384 -30.21 14.80 47.77
N VAL A 385 -29.58 15.91 48.17
CA VAL A 385 -28.19 16.19 47.86
C VAL A 385 -27.27 15.69 48.96
N TYR A 386 -26.24 14.99 48.56
CA TYR A 386 -25.18 14.45 49.41
C TYR A 386 -23.85 15.05 48.97
N ILE A 387 -22.93 15.20 49.92
CA ILE A 387 -21.57 15.70 49.64
C ILE A 387 -20.66 14.51 49.61
N TYR A 388 -19.79 14.47 48.62
CA TYR A 388 -18.71 13.47 48.59
C TYR A 388 -17.36 14.11 48.82
N HIS A 389 -16.44 13.33 49.35
CA HIS A 389 -15.07 13.66 49.56
C HIS A 389 -14.19 12.51 49.08
N LEU A 390 -13.36 12.76 48.05
CA LEU A 390 -12.49 11.80 47.44
C LEU A 390 -11.04 12.18 47.69
N TRP A 391 -10.24 11.27 48.18
CA TRP A 391 -8.79 11.36 48.24
C TRP A 391 -8.19 10.34 47.30
N TYR A 392 -7.30 10.80 46.48
CA TYR A 392 -6.69 9.96 45.46
C TYR A 392 -5.25 10.38 45.18
N ARG A 393 -4.50 9.56 44.46
CA ARG A 393 -3.23 9.90 43.84
C ARG A 393 -3.28 9.54 42.39
N THR A 394 -2.49 10.23 41.57
CA THR A 394 -2.28 9.85 40.17
C THR A 394 -1.38 8.62 40.11
N ASN A 395 -1.54 7.78 39.09
CA ASN A 395 -0.69 6.60 38.93
C ASN A 395 0.78 6.93 38.56
N ILE A 396 1.06 8.21 38.31
CA ILE A 396 2.35 8.72 37.85
C ILE A 396 3.10 9.45 38.95
N SER A 397 2.38 10.13 39.83
CA SER A 397 2.92 10.91 40.93
C SER A 397 2.41 10.37 42.26
N GLU A 398 3.26 10.33 43.28
CA GLU A 398 2.85 10.02 44.63
C GLU A 398 2.14 11.19 45.32
N THR A 399 1.86 12.26 44.56
CA THR A 399 1.17 13.45 45.06
C THR A 399 -0.27 13.12 45.39
N PHE A 400 -0.69 13.52 46.61
CA PHE A 400 -2.07 13.35 47.08
C PHE A 400 -2.95 14.47 46.59
N HIS A 401 -4.12 14.11 46.11
CA HIS A 401 -5.12 15.05 45.62
C HIS A 401 -6.43 14.84 46.41
N GLU A 402 -7.19 15.91 46.47
CA GLU A 402 -8.49 15.94 47.16
C GLU A 402 -9.54 16.56 46.24
N LYS A 403 -10.70 15.89 46.11
CA LYS A 403 -11.84 16.43 45.38
C LYS A 403 -13.11 16.33 46.21
N LYS A 404 -13.82 17.46 46.27
CA LYS A 404 -15.13 17.56 46.93
C LYS A 404 -16.20 17.94 45.91
N GLY A 405 -17.39 17.45 46.09
CA GLY A 405 -18.52 17.77 45.24
C GLY A 405 -19.83 17.25 45.85
N TYR A 406 -20.88 17.33 45.02
CA TYR A 406 -22.20 16.85 45.43
C TYR A 406 -22.75 15.85 44.43
N VAL A 407 -23.58 14.94 44.95
CA VAL A 407 -24.38 14.02 44.17
C VAL A 407 -25.82 14.09 44.63
N THR A 408 -26.75 14.03 43.69
CA THR A 408 -28.18 13.98 43.99
C THR A 408 -28.68 12.55 43.91
N LEU A 409 -29.20 12.06 45.01
CA LEU A 409 -29.93 10.79 45.02
C LEU A 409 -31.38 11.05 44.65
N ILE A 410 -31.84 10.38 43.62
CA ILE A 410 -33.23 10.40 43.13
C ILE A 410 -33.77 8.97 43.11
N ARG A 411 -35.10 8.81 43.19
CA ARG A 411 -35.76 7.51 43.08
C ARG A 411 -37.01 7.63 42.25
#